data_128598063deee28c7775d1fe1cf7250a
#
_entry.id   128598063deee28c7775d1fe1cf7250a
#
_cell.length_a   1.000
_cell.length_b   1.000
_cell.length_c   1.000
_cell.angle_alpha   90.00
_cell.angle_beta   90.00
_cell.angle_gamma   90.00
#
_symmetry.space_group_name_H-M   'P 1'
#
loop_
_entity.id
_entity.type
_entity.pdbx_description
1 polymer ?
#
loop_
_entity_poly.entity_id
_entity_poly.type
_entity_poly.pdbx_seq_one_letter_code
_entity_poly.pdbx_strand_id
1 'polypeptide(L)'
;MQPNLTYREPVRIGFFGHYRKGEKDVDGIIQAFVSCQLAGRAELVVQAAPTGPDDAADMERIMKKYEHEDAVRFIQGKVQGRAWYDLLQSVDVLFLPYSNARYLYNWSAVYFNALALYKPVLATPVLNPEILAEYQVGQEVDLTDLQHLHQQLEQFLNSYKAMLPTYERELRRANDDFSTAMFLQAVLQ
;
A
#
# COMPACT_ATOMS: atom_id res chain seq x y z
N MET A 1 -16.78 -0.96 12.54
CA MET A 1 -15.50 -0.87 13.32
C MET A 1 -15.16 0.61 13.38
N GLN A 2 -14.72 1.14 14.52
CA GLN A 2 -14.26 2.54 14.54
C GLN A 2 -12.76 2.58 14.27
N PRO A 3 -12.26 3.54 13.48
CA PRO A 3 -10.84 3.70 13.28
C PRO A 3 -10.17 4.05 14.61
N ASN A 4 -9.03 3.44 14.88
CA ASN A 4 -8.14 3.80 15.96
C ASN A 4 -6.72 3.61 15.43
N LEU A 5 -6.20 4.65 14.80
CA LEU A 5 -4.86 4.65 14.26
C LEU A 5 -3.87 4.94 15.38
N THR A 6 -3.05 3.96 15.73
CA THR A 6 -2.01 4.11 16.76
C THR A 6 -0.64 4.14 16.09
N TYR A 7 0.19 5.09 16.56
CA TYR A 7 1.59 5.13 16.13
C TYR A 7 2.39 4.02 16.77
N ARG A 8 3.22 3.37 15.95
CA ARG A 8 4.25 2.42 16.41
C ARG A 8 5.51 2.53 15.58
N GLU A 9 6.62 2.10 16.11
CA GLU A 9 7.87 1.90 15.39
C GLU A 9 8.30 0.44 15.50
N PRO A 10 8.78 -0.15 14.40
CA PRO A 10 8.76 0.39 13.05
C PRO A 10 7.34 0.53 12.49
N VAL A 11 7.12 1.55 11.63
CA VAL A 11 5.89 1.67 10.82
C VAL A 11 5.88 0.56 9.78
N ARG A 12 4.86 -0.27 9.77
CA ARG A 12 4.74 -1.38 8.81
C ARG A 12 4.03 -0.93 7.55
N ILE A 13 4.74 -0.99 6.43
CA ILE A 13 4.24 -0.64 5.10
C ILE A 13 4.00 -1.93 4.33
N GLY A 14 2.75 -2.20 3.96
CA GLY A 14 2.35 -3.42 3.26
C GLY A 14 2.30 -3.23 1.75
N PHE A 15 3.03 -4.05 1.01
CA PHE A 15 2.94 -4.15 -0.45
C PHE A 15 2.36 -5.53 -0.81
N PHE A 16 1.08 -5.57 -1.22
CA PHE A 16 0.32 -6.82 -1.33
C PHE A 16 -0.36 -6.98 -2.69
N GLY A 17 -0.57 -8.24 -3.09
CA GLY A 17 -1.40 -8.62 -4.22
C GLY A 17 -0.72 -9.54 -5.23
N HIS A 18 -1.28 -9.60 -6.45
CA HIS A 18 -0.69 -10.38 -7.53
C HIS A 18 0.60 -9.76 -8.05
N TYR A 19 1.53 -10.63 -8.42
CA TYR A 19 2.78 -10.26 -9.07
C TYR A 19 2.79 -10.77 -10.52
N ARG A 20 3.11 -9.86 -11.42
CA ARG A 20 3.48 -10.14 -12.80
C ARG A 20 4.73 -9.37 -13.14
N LYS A 21 5.70 -10.08 -13.66
CA LYS A 21 6.96 -9.48 -14.11
C LYS A 21 6.70 -8.38 -15.15
N GLY A 22 7.27 -7.21 -14.94
CA GLY A 22 7.09 -6.04 -15.82
C GLY A 22 5.81 -5.21 -15.56
N GLU A 23 4.87 -5.65 -14.71
CA GLU A 23 3.73 -4.80 -14.30
C GLU A 23 3.98 -4.01 -13.02
N LYS A 24 4.80 -4.55 -12.14
CA LYS A 24 5.20 -3.90 -10.89
C LYS A 24 6.70 -4.09 -10.71
N ASP A 25 7.42 -3.01 -10.57
CA ASP A 25 8.86 -3.05 -10.28
C ASP A 25 9.12 -3.32 -8.80
N VAL A 26 8.86 -4.57 -8.38
CA VAL A 26 9.05 -5.00 -6.98
C VAL A 26 10.51 -4.87 -6.56
N ASP A 27 11.46 -5.24 -7.44
CA ASP A 27 12.89 -5.17 -7.17
C ASP A 27 13.33 -3.70 -6.94
N GLY A 28 12.95 -2.79 -7.84
CA GLY A 28 13.27 -1.36 -7.73
C GLY A 28 12.64 -0.71 -6.50
N ILE A 29 11.40 -1.07 -6.17
CA ILE A 29 10.71 -0.56 -4.98
C ILE A 29 11.41 -1.01 -3.70
N ILE A 30 11.76 -2.28 -3.58
CA ILE A 30 12.50 -2.78 -2.40
C ILE A 30 13.88 -2.12 -2.33
N GLN A 31 14.57 -1.98 -3.47
CA GLN A 31 15.86 -1.31 -3.52
C GLN A 31 15.77 0.14 -3.05
N ALA A 32 14.77 0.89 -3.51
CA ALA A 32 14.53 2.27 -3.06
C ALA A 32 14.27 2.31 -1.55
N PHE A 33 13.43 1.40 -1.04
CA PHE A 33 13.13 1.33 0.39
C PHE A 33 14.37 1.02 1.23
N VAL A 34 15.16 0.03 0.85
CA VAL A 34 16.41 -0.35 1.55
C VAL A 34 17.43 0.79 1.51
N SER A 35 17.52 1.50 0.38
CA SER A 35 18.42 2.64 0.21
C SER A 35 18.09 3.83 1.14
N CYS A 36 16.85 3.91 1.62
CA CYS A 36 16.42 4.92 2.60
C CYS A 36 17.03 4.71 4.00
N GLN A 37 17.68 3.58 4.25
CA GLN A 37 18.25 3.23 5.56
C GLN A 37 17.28 3.46 6.73
N LEU A 38 16.02 3.10 6.54
CA LEU A 38 14.93 3.31 7.50
C LEU A 38 14.88 2.24 8.60
N ALA A 39 16.00 1.52 8.82
CA ALA A 39 16.11 0.47 9.85
C ALA A 39 15.63 0.98 11.22
N GLY A 40 14.71 0.25 11.82
CA GLY A 40 14.07 0.63 13.09
C GLY A 40 12.94 1.66 12.98
N ARG A 41 12.83 2.41 11.86
CA ARG A 41 11.73 3.38 11.62
C ARG A 41 10.59 2.81 10.80
N ALA A 42 10.90 1.97 9.81
CA ALA A 42 9.91 1.31 8.97
C ALA A 42 10.30 -0.12 8.62
N GLU A 43 9.29 -0.97 8.39
CA GLU A 43 9.38 -2.34 7.88
C GLU A 43 8.54 -2.45 6.62
N LEU A 44 9.11 -2.93 5.51
CA LEU A 44 8.36 -3.25 4.29
C LEU A 44 7.90 -4.71 4.32
N VAL A 45 6.61 -4.93 4.35
CA VAL A 45 6.00 -6.28 4.31
C VAL A 45 5.53 -6.55 2.89
N VAL A 46 6.16 -7.50 2.21
CA VAL A 46 5.90 -7.83 0.81
C VAL A 46 5.18 -9.16 0.70
N GLN A 47 3.97 -9.16 0.14
CA GLN A 47 3.26 -10.35 -0.31
C GLN A 47 2.92 -10.17 -1.78
N ALA A 48 3.71 -10.76 -2.66
CA ALA A 48 3.58 -10.68 -4.10
C ALA A 48 3.32 -12.08 -4.65
N ALA A 49 2.04 -12.41 -4.91
CA ALA A 49 1.63 -13.72 -5.37
C ALA A 49 1.88 -13.87 -6.88
N PRO A 50 2.84 -14.71 -7.33
CA PRO A 50 3.09 -14.93 -8.74
C PRO A 50 1.86 -15.47 -9.47
N THR A 51 1.69 -15.06 -10.73
CA THR A 51 0.57 -15.53 -11.59
C THR A 51 0.97 -16.60 -12.58
N GLY A 52 2.28 -16.85 -12.76
CA GLY A 52 2.83 -17.87 -13.65
C GLY A 52 4.24 -18.33 -13.21
N PRO A 53 4.81 -19.32 -13.90
CA PRO A 53 6.13 -19.87 -13.57
C PRO A 53 7.26 -18.82 -13.66
N ASP A 54 7.25 -17.97 -14.69
CA ASP A 54 8.26 -16.93 -14.87
C ASP A 54 8.19 -15.87 -13.77
N ASP A 55 6.97 -15.53 -13.35
CA ASP A 55 6.74 -14.61 -12.20
C ASP A 55 7.26 -15.24 -10.91
N ALA A 56 7.07 -16.56 -10.74
CA ALA A 56 7.54 -17.28 -9.55
C ALA A 56 9.07 -17.30 -9.48
N ALA A 57 9.74 -17.61 -10.59
CA ALA A 57 11.20 -17.61 -10.66
C ALA A 57 11.81 -16.22 -10.41
N ASP A 58 11.18 -15.17 -10.95
CA ASP A 58 11.63 -13.81 -10.73
C ASP A 58 11.40 -13.37 -9.27
N MET A 59 10.27 -13.70 -8.67
CA MET A 59 9.98 -13.39 -7.28
C MET A 59 10.93 -14.13 -6.33
N GLU A 60 11.29 -15.37 -6.61
CA GLU A 60 12.29 -16.14 -5.85
C GLU A 60 13.67 -15.46 -5.91
N ARG A 61 14.08 -14.98 -7.09
CA ARG A 61 15.31 -14.21 -7.28
C ARG A 61 15.30 -12.94 -6.42
N ILE A 62 14.18 -12.19 -6.43
CA ILE A 62 14.03 -10.97 -5.62
C ILE A 62 14.10 -11.30 -4.13
N MET A 63 13.38 -12.31 -3.67
CA MET A 63 13.39 -12.72 -2.26
C MET A 63 14.81 -13.10 -1.80
N LYS A 64 15.55 -13.85 -2.61
CA LYS A 64 16.93 -14.22 -2.31
C LYS A 64 17.88 -13.03 -2.28
N LYS A 65 17.67 -12.03 -3.15
CA LYS A 65 18.48 -10.80 -3.18
C LYS A 65 18.38 -10.01 -1.88
N TYR A 66 17.21 -10.01 -1.24
CA TYR A 66 16.92 -9.22 -0.05
C TYR A 66 16.69 -10.06 1.22
N GLU A 67 17.10 -11.34 1.23
CA GLU A 67 16.88 -12.24 2.37
C GLU A 67 17.60 -11.81 3.66
N HIS A 68 18.60 -10.97 3.56
CA HIS A 68 19.40 -10.47 4.69
C HIS A 68 19.02 -9.04 5.12
N GLU A 69 17.98 -8.46 4.49
CA GLU A 69 17.52 -7.09 4.79
C GLU A 69 16.49 -7.12 5.92
N ASP A 70 16.90 -6.80 7.13
CA ASP A 70 16.04 -6.82 8.33
C ASP A 70 14.80 -5.92 8.21
N ALA A 71 14.87 -4.88 7.36
CA ALA A 71 13.76 -3.97 7.11
C ALA A 71 12.73 -4.50 6.09
N VAL A 72 12.96 -5.70 5.50
CA VAL A 72 12.09 -6.29 4.48
C VAL A 72 11.62 -7.68 4.90
N ARG A 73 10.32 -7.85 4.99
CA ARG A 73 9.71 -9.13 5.33
C ARG A 73 8.85 -9.67 4.19
N PHE A 74 9.17 -10.87 3.72
CA PHE A 74 8.40 -11.55 2.68
C PHE A 74 7.35 -12.50 3.27
N ILE A 75 6.13 -12.43 2.72
CA ILE A 75 5.06 -13.41 2.96
C ILE A 75 4.92 -14.25 1.70
N GLN A 76 5.19 -15.54 1.82
CA GLN A 76 5.17 -16.46 0.67
C GLN A 76 3.76 -16.90 0.31
N GLY A 77 3.57 -17.10 -0.99
CA GLY A 77 2.37 -17.72 -1.53
C GLY A 77 1.15 -16.80 -1.64
N LYS A 78 0.04 -17.41 -2.09
CA LYS A 78 -1.23 -16.74 -2.25
C LYS A 78 -1.99 -16.74 -0.94
N VAL A 79 -2.34 -15.55 -0.45
CA VAL A 79 -3.11 -15.37 0.78
C VAL A 79 -4.55 -15.02 0.42
N GLN A 80 -5.54 -15.69 1.04
CA GLN A 80 -6.97 -15.52 0.73
C GLN A 80 -7.83 -15.61 1.99
N GLY A 81 -9.09 -15.16 1.85
CA GLY A 81 -10.09 -15.26 2.92
C GLY A 81 -9.68 -14.54 4.20
N ARG A 82 -9.83 -15.18 5.34
CA ARG A 82 -9.51 -14.60 6.65
C ARG A 82 -8.03 -14.21 6.75
N ALA A 83 -7.12 -15.04 6.23
CA ALA A 83 -5.68 -14.74 6.26
C ALA A 83 -5.32 -13.48 5.46
N TRP A 84 -6.02 -13.19 4.36
CA TRP A 84 -5.88 -11.93 3.63
C TRP A 84 -6.29 -10.72 4.47
N TYR A 85 -7.42 -10.81 5.14
CA TYR A 85 -7.88 -9.76 6.04
C TYR A 85 -6.90 -9.51 7.18
N ASP A 86 -6.41 -10.59 7.83
CA ASP A 86 -5.45 -10.51 8.92
C ASP A 86 -4.11 -9.92 8.44
N LEU A 87 -3.68 -10.23 7.21
CA LEU A 87 -2.49 -9.65 6.58
C LEU A 87 -2.64 -8.13 6.39
N LEU A 88 -3.76 -7.68 5.82
CA LEU A 88 -4.05 -6.25 5.66
C LEU A 88 -4.08 -5.51 7.01
N GLN A 89 -4.61 -6.16 8.04
CA GLN A 89 -4.65 -5.59 9.39
C GLN A 89 -3.28 -5.52 10.08
N SER A 90 -2.35 -6.40 9.70
CA SER A 90 -1.03 -6.49 10.33
C SER A 90 -0.10 -5.32 10.03
N VAL A 91 -0.42 -4.49 9.04
CA VAL A 91 0.36 -3.33 8.63
C VAL A 91 -0.32 -2.01 8.99
N ASP A 92 0.44 -0.94 9.01
CA ASP A 92 -0.04 0.41 9.36
C ASP A 92 -0.47 1.20 8.11
N VAL A 93 0.22 0.99 7.00
CA VAL A 93 0.05 1.70 5.73
C VAL A 93 0.02 0.69 4.59
N LEU A 94 -0.79 0.91 3.57
CA LEU A 94 -0.74 0.10 2.34
C LEU A 94 -0.04 0.87 1.23
N PHE A 95 0.95 0.23 0.64
CA PHE A 95 1.68 0.74 -0.51
C PHE A 95 1.10 0.14 -1.80
N LEU A 96 0.67 1.01 -2.70
CA LEU A 96 -0.06 0.68 -3.93
C LEU A 96 0.71 1.17 -5.16
N PRO A 97 1.86 0.55 -5.48
CA PRO A 97 2.79 1.02 -6.51
C PRO A 97 2.39 0.53 -7.91
N TYR A 98 1.29 1.01 -8.42
CA TYR A 98 0.84 0.69 -9.77
C TYR A 98 1.41 1.68 -10.79
N SER A 99 1.97 1.20 -11.91
CA SER A 99 2.58 2.04 -12.94
C SER A 99 1.82 2.03 -14.28
N ASN A 100 0.88 1.11 -14.47
CA ASN A 100 0.17 0.97 -15.73
C ASN A 100 -1.06 1.88 -15.78
N ALA A 101 -1.16 2.71 -16.83
CA ALA A 101 -2.26 3.67 -17.05
C ALA A 101 -3.68 3.03 -17.08
N ARG A 102 -3.80 1.71 -17.30
CA ARG A 102 -5.09 1.00 -17.21
C ARG A 102 -5.76 1.16 -15.84
N TYR A 103 -4.98 1.41 -14.78
CA TYR A 103 -5.49 1.58 -13.43
C TYR A 103 -6.19 2.92 -13.18
N LEU A 104 -6.07 3.88 -14.10
CA LEU A 104 -6.88 5.11 -14.09
C LEU A 104 -8.39 4.81 -14.20
N TYR A 105 -8.74 3.71 -14.87
CA TYR A 105 -10.13 3.33 -15.15
C TYR A 105 -10.55 2.04 -14.44
N ASN A 106 -9.67 1.43 -13.68
CA ASN A 106 -9.92 0.19 -12.96
C ASN A 106 -9.86 0.42 -11.45
N TRP A 107 -10.90 -0.01 -10.77
CA TRP A 107 -10.94 0.05 -9.31
C TRP A 107 -9.97 -0.96 -8.68
N SER A 108 -9.16 -0.48 -7.76
CA SER A 108 -8.26 -1.37 -7.02
C SER A 108 -8.95 -1.94 -5.79
N ALA A 109 -9.18 -3.26 -5.78
CA ALA A 109 -9.72 -3.94 -4.61
C ALA A 109 -8.84 -3.73 -3.35
N VAL A 110 -7.53 -3.64 -3.51
CA VAL A 110 -6.61 -3.39 -2.38
C VAL A 110 -6.78 -1.98 -1.83
N TYR A 111 -7.02 -0.98 -2.71
CA TYR A 111 -7.28 0.39 -2.29
C TYR A 111 -8.56 0.47 -1.44
N PHE A 112 -9.66 -0.13 -1.94
CA PHE A 112 -10.93 -0.13 -1.19
C PHE A 112 -10.85 -0.94 0.10
N ASN A 113 -10.06 -2.02 0.12
CA ASN A 113 -9.75 -2.72 1.37
C ASN A 113 -8.98 -1.82 2.35
N ALA A 114 -8.06 -0.98 1.86
CA ALA A 114 -7.37 -0.01 2.71
C ALA A 114 -8.36 0.96 3.36
N LEU A 115 -9.24 1.57 2.57
CA LEU A 115 -10.28 2.46 3.09
C LEU A 115 -11.18 1.75 4.11
N ALA A 116 -11.70 0.56 3.76
CA ALA A 116 -12.60 -0.22 4.62
C ALA A 116 -11.94 -0.65 5.95
N LEU A 117 -10.62 -0.81 5.98
CA LEU A 117 -9.85 -1.16 7.15
C LEU A 117 -9.20 0.04 7.85
N TYR A 118 -9.54 1.23 7.40
CA TYR A 118 -8.97 2.49 7.90
C TYR A 118 -7.44 2.52 7.84
N LYS A 119 -6.86 2.08 6.73
CA LYS A 119 -5.41 2.11 6.51
C LYS A 119 -5.03 3.27 5.59
N PRO A 120 -4.14 4.17 6.04
CA PRO A 120 -3.53 5.14 5.14
C PRO A 120 -2.83 4.47 3.97
N VAL A 121 -2.72 5.18 2.85
CA VAL A 121 -2.13 4.64 1.63
C VAL A 121 -0.95 5.47 1.13
N LEU A 122 0.01 4.79 0.52
CA LEU A 122 0.98 5.36 -0.41
C LEU A 122 0.60 4.87 -1.80
N ALA A 123 0.11 5.74 -2.67
CA ALA A 123 -0.43 5.33 -3.96
C ALA A 123 0.14 6.18 -5.10
N THR A 124 0.31 5.56 -6.27
CA THR A 124 0.72 6.27 -7.48
C THR A 124 -0.43 7.03 -8.11
N PRO A 125 -0.17 8.11 -8.87
CA PRO A 125 -1.20 8.95 -9.48
C PRO A 125 -2.04 8.24 -10.55
N VAL A 126 -1.64 7.04 -10.97
CA VAL A 126 -2.43 6.23 -11.93
C VAL A 126 -3.49 5.36 -11.26
N LEU A 127 -3.55 5.33 -9.94
CA LEU A 127 -4.46 4.45 -9.20
C LEU A 127 -5.53 5.25 -8.46
N ASN A 128 -6.74 5.30 -9.04
CA ASN A 128 -7.89 5.99 -8.44
C ASN A 128 -7.51 7.39 -7.89
N PRO A 129 -6.94 8.28 -8.73
CA PRO A 129 -6.37 9.56 -8.28
C PRO A 129 -7.40 10.46 -7.60
N GLU A 130 -8.69 10.29 -7.92
CA GLU A 130 -9.79 11.01 -7.31
C GLU A 130 -9.88 10.81 -5.79
N ILE A 131 -9.42 9.66 -5.28
CA ILE A 131 -9.49 9.37 -3.84
C ILE A 131 -8.52 10.27 -3.07
N LEU A 132 -7.25 10.35 -3.50
CA LEU A 132 -6.28 11.23 -2.83
C LEU A 132 -6.52 12.72 -3.12
N ALA A 133 -7.19 13.05 -4.24
CA ALA A 133 -7.61 14.41 -4.54
C ALA A 133 -8.74 14.89 -3.62
N GLU A 134 -9.67 13.99 -3.23
CA GLU A 134 -10.83 14.31 -2.40
C GLU A 134 -10.55 14.12 -0.90
N TYR A 135 -9.78 13.09 -0.53
CA TYR A 135 -9.56 12.69 0.87
C TYR A 135 -8.08 12.65 1.21
N GLN A 136 -7.70 13.24 2.33
CA GLN A 136 -6.34 13.12 2.87
C GLN A 136 -6.15 11.76 3.58
N VAL A 137 -6.28 10.66 2.82
CA VAL A 137 -6.16 9.30 3.35
C VAL A 137 -4.77 8.69 3.17
N GLY A 138 -3.81 9.48 2.74
CA GLY A 138 -2.44 9.02 2.47
C GLY A 138 -1.61 10.05 1.72
N GLN A 139 -0.66 9.55 0.95
CA GLN A 139 0.24 10.36 0.14
C GLN A 139 0.39 9.76 -1.26
N GLU A 140 0.41 10.63 -2.27
CA GLU A 140 0.83 10.24 -3.62
C GLU A 140 2.33 10.01 -3.68
N VAL A 141 2.75 8.99 -4.43
CA VAL A 141 4.17 8.66 -4.65
C VAL A 141 4.45 8.46 -6.12
N ASP A 142 5.59 8.98 -6.56
CA ASP A 142 6.09 8.84 -7.93
C ASP A 142 7.13 7.72 -7.99
N LEU A 143 6.93 6.77 -8.91
CA LEU A 143 7.84 5.64 -9.15
C LEU A 143 8.75 5.86 -10.37
N THR A 144 8.64 7.00 -11.05
CA THR A 144 9.46 7.27 -12.25
C THR A 144 10.92 7.52 -11.91
N ASP A 145 11.19 7.97 -10.68
CA ASP A 145 12.53 8.18 -10.14
C ASP A 145 12.65 7.57 -8.73
N LEU A 146 13.49 6.55 -8.59
CA LEU A 146 13.72 5.87 -7.30
C LEU A 146 14.33 6.79 -6.24
N GLN A 147 15.13 7.80 -6.64
CA GLN A 147 15.64 8.78 -5.70
C GLN A 147 14.53 9.69 -5.18
N HIS A 148 13.59 10.06 -6.04
CA HIS A 148 12.41 10.81 -5.62
C HIS A 148 11.53 9.99 -4.69
N LEU A 149 11.31 8.70 -4.98
CA LEU A 149 10.59 7.79 -4.08
C LEU A 149 11.22 7.73 -2.68
N HIS A 150 12.55 7.69 -2.61
CA HIS A 150 13.28 7.75 -1.34
C HIS A 150 12.87 8.99 -0.52
N GLN A 151 12.97 10.17 -1.13
CA GLN A 151 12.61 11.44 -0.46
C GLN A 151 11.14 11.46 -0.01
N GLN A 152 10.24 10.95 -0.84
CA GLN A 152 8.80 10.85 -0.52
C GLN A 152 8.53 9.91 0.65
N LEU A 153 9.21 8.76 0.72
CA LEU A 153 9.09 7.82 1.84
C LEU A 153 9.61 8.44 3.14
N GLU A 154 10.74 9.12 3.10
CA GLU A 154 11.27 9.85 4.27
C GLU A 154 10.31 10.96 4.74
N GLN A 155 9.81 11.77 3.82
CA GLN A 155 8.86 12.83 4.12
C GLN A 155 7.58 12.27 4.75
N PHE A 156 7.04 11.19 4.17
CA PHE A 156 5.89 10.49 4.72
C PHE A 156 6.13 10.04 6.16
N LEU A 157 7.22 9.32 6.42
CA LEU A 157 7.53 8.81 7.75
C LEU A 157 7.77 9.94 8.78
N ASN A 158 8.39 11.03 8.36
CA ASN A 158 8.61 12.19 9.24
C ASN A 158 7.30 12.87 9.66
N SER A 159 6.30 12.87 8.79
CA SER A 159 4.98 13.47 9.05
C SER A 159 3.96 12.48 9.62
N TYR A 160 4.17 11.17 9.45
CA TYR A 160 3.16 10.13 9.67
C TYR A 160 2.48 10.22 11.04
N LYS A 161 3.26 10.32 12.11
CA LYS A 161 2.72 10.41 13.49
C LYS A 161 1.81 11.63 13.67
N ALA A 162 2.21 12.78 13.15
CA ALA A 162 1.43 14.02 13.24
C ALA A 162 0.16 13.98 12.38
N MET A 163 0.19 13.19 11.29
CA MET A 163 -0.94 13.06 10.35
C MET A 163 -1.99 12.05 10.79
N LEU A 164 -1.75 11.18 11.77
CA LEU A 164 -2.70 10.14 12.19
C LEU A 164 -4.11 10.67 12.50
N PRO A 165 -4.32 11.79 13.24
CA PRO A 165 -5.67 12.32 13.47
C PRO A 165 -6.37 12.76 12.18
N THR A 166 -5.61 13.29 11.22
CA THR A 166 -6.14 13.68 9.90
C THR A 166 -6.54 12.43 9.11
N TYR A 167 -5.64 11.43 9.03
CA TYR A 167 -5.94 10.17 8.35
C TYR A 167 -7.17 9.48 8.96
N GLU A 168 -7.28 9.43 10.28
CA GLU A 168 -8.44 8.83 10.94
C GLU A 168 -9.75 9.52 10.54
N ARG A 169 -9.80 10.85 10.57
CA ARG A 169 -10.97 11.63 10.17
C ARG A 169 -11.33 11.40 8.70
N GLU A 170 -10.34 11.50 7.80
CA GLU A 170 -10.58 11.40 6.35
C GLU A 170 -10.90 9.98 5.91
N LEU A 171 -10.28 8.96 6.52
CA LEU A 171 -10.64 7.56 6.28
C LEU A 171 -12.06 7.25 6.74
N ARG A 172 -12.52 7.87 7.84
CA ARG A 172 -13.91 7.77 8.28
C ARG A 172 -14.84 8.40 7.27
N ARG A 173 -14.54 9.62 6.80
CA ARG A 173 -15.33 10.33 5.77
C ARG A 173 -15.42 9.50 4.49
N ALA A 174 -14.28 9.03 3.97
CA ALA A 174 -14.26 8.18 2.78
C ALA A 174 -15.09 6.90 2.95
N ASN A 175 -15.01 6.25 4.11
CA ASN A 175 -15.79 5.04 4.39
C ASN A 175 -17.30 5.30 4.41
N ASP A 176 -17.71 6.43 4.96
CA ASP A 176 -19.13 6.83 5.00
C ASP A 176 -19.62 7.13 3.57
N ASP A 177 -18.85 7.87 2.77
CA ASP A 177 -19.20 8.22 1.38
C ASP A 177 -19.24 7.01 0.44
N PHE A 178 -18.37 6.02 0.64
CA PHE A 178 -18.38 4.75 -0.10
C PHE A 178 -19.28 3.67 0.53
N SER A 179 -20.15 4.03 1.47
CA SER A 179 -21.04 3.07 2.13
C SER A 179 -22.17 2.60 1.22
N THR A 180 -22.69 1.40 1.50
CA THR A 180 -23.86 0.88 0.82
C THR A 180 -25.08 1.82 0.94
N ALA A 181 -25.23 2.52 2.06
CA ALA A 181 -26.31 3.47 2.27
C ALA A 181 -26.23 4.64 1.28
N MET A 182 -25.06 5.23 1.09
CA MET A 182 -24.85 6.30 0.13
C MET A 182 -25.05 5.82 -1.32
N PHE A 183 -24.56 4.63 -1.65
CA PHE A 183 -24.81 4.03 -2.96
C PHE A 183 -26.30 3.86 -3.25
N LEU A 184 -27.07 3.30 -2.31
CA LEU A 184 -28.51 3.13 -2.46
C LEU A 184 -29.24 4.48 -2.59
N GLN A 185 -28.84 5.48 -1.85
CA GLN A 185 -29.40 6.82 -1.96
C GLN A 185 -29.18 7.43 -3.35
N ALA A 186 -27.98 7.26 -3.93
CA ALA A 186 -27.65 7.79 -5.25
C ALA A 186 -28.41 7.05 -6.40
N VAL A 187 -28.73 5.76 -6.23
CA VAL A 187 -29.41 4.95 -7.25
C VAL A 187 -30.94 5.13 -7.22
N LEU A 188 -31.50 5.51 -6.06
CA LEU A 188 -32.96 5.65 -5.86
C LEU A 188 -33.47 7.07 -6.08
N GLN A 189 -32.61 8.04 -6.42
CA GLN A 189 -32.95 9.39 -6.86
C GLN A 189 -33.11 9.44 -8.38
#